data_a18e8ddd6b7fbbeb176a03b1ccc12a65
#
_entry.id   a18e8ddd6b7fbbeb176a03b1ccc12a65
#
_cell.length_a   1.000
_cell.length_b   1.000
_cell.length_c   1.000
_cell.angle_alpha   90.00
_cell.angle_beta   90.00
_cell.angle_gamma   90.00
#
_symmetry.space_group_name_H-M   'P 1'
#
loop_
_entity.id
_entity.type
_entity.pdbx_description
1 polymer ?
#
loop_
_entity_poly.entity_id
_entity_poly.type
_entity_poly.pdbx_seq_one_letter_code
_entity_poly.pdbx_strand_id
1 'polypeptide(L)'
;NLDIAYDPSNFLYTRAYGQIPANTTLTVTYLVGGGTKSNVPANTITVTGVLNTLNNPNLNGTLLEFCKRSIGCTNPKPAIGGGGIETIQELKRNAIATFAAQHRTVTKQDYIVRTLSMDPKFGRIAKAFITQDDQLSPLTTEPNRIPNPLALNLYTLGYDNFKNLTTLNEAIKTNLSTYLERYRMLTDAINIKDAFIINIGIDFEIIPL
;
A
#
# COMPACT_ATOMS: atom_id res chain seq x y z
N ASN A 1 -2.32 16.66 -35.08
CA ASN A 1 -1.30 15.59 -35.07
C ASN A 1 -1.07 15.17 -33.61
N LEU A 2 -2.00 14.39 -33.06
CA LEU A 2 -1.93 13.84 -31.70
C LEU A 2 -0.92 12.70 -31.61
N ASP A 3 -0.63 12.03 -32.70
CA ASP A 3 0.29 10.88 -32.73
C ASP A 3 1.77 11.24 -32.45
N ILE A 4 2.17 12.45 -32.71
CA ILE A 4 3.55 12.90 -32.45
C ILE A 4 3.77 13.27 -30.98
N ALA A 5 2.70 13.62 -30.25
CA ALA A 5 2.79 14.04 -28.86
C ALA A 5 2.93 12.88 -27.85
N TYR A 6 2.62 11.66 -28.28
CA TYR A 6 2.60 10.48 -27.41
C TYR A 6 3.65 9.41 -27.75
N ASP A 7 4.52 9.65 -28.70
CA ASP A 7 5.63 8.74 -28.98
C ASP A 7 6.72 8.92 -27.91
N PRO A 8 6.98 7.89 -27.07
CA PRO A 8 8.01 7.96 -26.03
C PRO A 8 9.41 8.21 -26.60
N SER A 9 9.67 7.84 -27.85
CA SER A 9 10.95 8.08 -28.52
C SER A 9 11.16 9.55 -28.84
N ASN A 10 10.09 10.32 -29.06
CA ASN A 10 10.17 11.77 -29.28
C ASN A 10 10.42 12.56 -27.98
N PHE A 11 10.23 11.96 -26.82
CA PHE A 11 10.48 12.59 -25.53
C PHE A 11 11.95 13.01 -25.36
N LEU A 12 12.85 12.27 -25.96
CA LEU A 12 14.30 12.55 -25.93
C LEU A 12 14.71 13.72 -26.84
N TYR A 13 13.84 14.14 -27.75
CA TYR A 13 14.16 15.15 -28.76
C TYR A 13 13.41 16.47 -28.60
N THR A 14 12.55 16.59 -27.57
CA THR A 14 11.86 17.86 -27.31
C THR A 14 12.76 18.82 -26.55
N ARG A 15 12.84 20.07 -27.03
CA ARG A 15 13.59 21.14 -26.34
C ARG A 15 13.05 21.47 -24.95
N ALA A 16 11.84 20.99 -24.61
CA ALA A 16 11.19 21.21 -23.32
C ALA A 16 11.62 20.22 -22.22
N TYR A 17 12.37 19.17 -22.56
CA TYR A 17 12.82 18.18 -21.61
C TYR A 17 13.82 18.77 -20.61
N GLY A 18 13.48 18.72 -19.32
CA GLY A 18 14.32 19.29 -18.27
C GLY A 18 14.25 20.81 -18.11
N GLN A 19 13.40 21.50 -18.86
CA GLN A 19 13.19 22.95 -18.69
C GLN A 19 12.20 23.21 -17.55
N ILE A 20 12.56 24.18 -16.72
CA ILE A 20 11.65 24.66 -15.65
C ILE A 20 10.53 25.47 -16.32
N PRO A 21 9.26 25.23 -15.99
CA PRO A 21 8.15 26.05 -16.48
C PRO A 21 8.38 27.52 -16.11
N ALA A 22 8.38 28.39 -17.09
CA ALA A 22 8.52 29.84 -16.90
C ALA A 22 7.20 30.54 -17.23
N ASN A 23 6.86 31.58 -16.48
CA ASN A 23 5.65 32.40 -16.67
C ASN A 23 4.34 31.59 -16.60
N THR A 24 4.32 30.53 -15.83
CA THR A 24 3.14 29.68 -15.61
C THR A 24 2.84 29.57 -14.13
N THR A 25 1.55 29.39 -13.79
CA THR A 25 1.14 29.05 -12.42
C THR A 25 1.08 27.53 -12.30
N LEU A 26 1.91 26.96 -11.42
CA LEU A 26 1.91 25.54 -11.12
C LEU A 26 1.06 25.29 -9.88
N THR A 27 -0.06 24.59 -10.02
CA THR A 27 -0.88 24.15 -8.90
C THR A 27 -0.50 22.72 -8.53
N VAL A 28 0.01 22.53 -7.31
CA VAL A 28 0.36 21.21 -6.79
C VAL A 28 -0.65 20.77 -5.75
N THR A 29 -1.37 19.70 -6.02
CA THR A 29 -2.27 19.07 -5.06
C THR A 29 -1.58 17.86 -4.44
N TYR A 30 -1.49 17.83 -3.11
CA TYR A 30 -0.83 16.73 -2.40
C TYR A 30 -1.63 16.34 -1.16
N LEU A 31 -1.45 15.09 -0.74
CA LEU A 31 -2.05 14.55 0.47
C LEU A 31 -1.05 14.66 1.62
N VAL A 32 -1.54 15.12 2.76
CA VAL A 32 -0.74 15.21 4.00
C VAL A 32 -1.19 14.10 4.94
N GLY A 33 -0.26 13.25 5.35
CA GLY A 33 -0.49 12.19 6.34
C GLY A 33 0.45 12.37 7.54
N GLY A 34 0.03 11.89 8.70
CA GLY A 34 0.82 11.99 9.94
C GLY A 34 1.96 10.97 10.07
N GLY A 35 2.04 9.99 9.16
CA GLY A 35 3.01 8.90 9.24
C GLY A 35 2.93 8.16 10.57
N THR A 36 4.09 7.76 11.11
CA THR A 36 4.16 7.06 12.42
C THR A 36 3.67 7.88 13.59
N LYS A 37 3.71 9.22 13.49
CA LYS A 37 3.22 10.13 14.56
C LYS A 37 1.71 10.09 14.75
N SER A 38 0.97 9.62 13.75
CA SER A 38 -0.49 9.45 13.82
C SER A 38 -0.91 8.10 14.39
N ASN A 39 0.04 7.21 14.70
CA ASN A 39 -0.27 5.96 15.34
C ASN A 39 -0.65 6.20 16.80
N VAL A 40 -1.84 5.73 17.17
CA VAL A 40 -2.38 5.86 18.52
C VAL A 40 -2.26 4.53 19.27
N PRO A 41 -2.00 4.54 20.59
CA PRO A 41 -2.01 3.34 21.42
C PRO A 41 -3.40 2.67 21.47
N ALA A 42 -3.44 1.41 21.90
CA ALA A 42 -4.71 0.73 22.13
C ALA A 42 -5.55 1.47 23.18
N ASN A 43 -6.87 1.41 23.04
CA ASN A 43 -7.87 1.98 23.95
C ASN A 43 -7.77 3.50 24.16
N THR A 44 -7.17 4.24 23.23
CA THR A 44 -7.06 5.72 23.32
C THR A 44 -8.16 6.43 22.54
N ILE A 45 -8.80 5.79 21.57
CA ILE A 45 -9.92 6.36 20.83
C ILE A 45 -11.20 6.03 21.58
N THR A 46 -11.60 6.93 22.48
CA THR A 46 -12.78 6.75 23.35
C THR A 46 -13.86 7.79 23.14
N VAL A 47 -13.58 8.84 22.37
CA VAL A 47 -14.51 9.95 22.14
C VAL A 47 -15.06 9.86 20.73
N THR A 48 -16.38 9.80 20.63
CA THR A 48 -17.10 9.96 19.36
C THR A 48 -17.23 11.44 19.02
N GLY A 49 -16.85 11.81 17.79
CA GLY A 49 -17.10 13.16 17.27
C GLY A 49 -18.58 13.40 16.95
N VAL A 50 -18.83 14.40 16.11
CA VAL A 50 -20.20 14.68 15.63
C VAL A 50 -20.71 13.49 14.81
N LEU A 51 -21.80 12.88 15.28
CA LEU A 51 -22.46 11.78 14.58
C LEU A 51 -23.41 12.35 13.50
N ASN A 52 -23.00 12.20 12.25
CA ASN A 52 -23.86 12.53 11.14
C ASN A 52 -24.80 11.37 10.86
N THR A 53 -26.07 11.59 11.02
CA THR A 53 -27.12 10.62 10.69
C THR A 53 -27.77 10.96 9.36
N LEU A 54 -28.11 9.94 8.59
CA LEU A 54 -28.91 10.13 7.37
C LEU A 54 -30.28 10.73 7.77
N ASN A 55 -30.66 11.82 7.14
CA ASN A 55 -31.97 12.44 7.33
C ASN A 55 -33.03 11.50 6.76
N ASN A 56 -33.69 10.75 7.64
CA ASN A 56 -34.87 9.95 7.29
C ASN A 56 -36.06 10.53 8.07
N PRO A 57 -37.09 11.06 7.38
CA PRO A 57 -38.24 11.69 8.02
C PRO A 57 -39.08 10.70 8.86
N ASN A 58 -38.89 9.41 8.70
CA ASN A 58 -39.59 8.36 9.45
C ASN A 58 -38.88 7.94 10.76
N LEU A 59 -37.71 8.54 11.06
CA LEU A 59 -37.00 8.25 12.30
C LEU A 59 -37.58 9.02 13.47
N ASN A 60 -37.92 8.30 14.53
CA ASN A 60 -38.33 8.91 15.79
C ASN A 60 -37.12 9.68 16.41
N GLY A 61 -37.24 10.99 16.56
CA GLY A 61 -36.17 11.85 17.06
C GLY A 61 -35.67 11.47 18.45
N THR A 62 -36.57 11.04 19.35
CA THR A 62 -36.21 10.62 20.72
C THR A 62 -35.36 9.34 20.71
N LEU A 63 -35.74 8.38 19.88
CA LEU A 63 -34.97 7.14 19.70
C LEU A 63 -33.61 7.41 19.05
N LEU A 64 -33.55 8.31 18.10
CA LEU A 64 -32.32 8.70 17.46
C LEU A 64 -31.32 9.34 18.45
N GLU A 65 -31.81 10.24 19.31
CA GLU A 65 -30.99 10.85 20.35
C GLU A 65 -30.50 9.82 21.38
N PHE A 66 -31.37 8.88 21.78
CA PHE A 66 -30.95 7.77 22.63
C PHE A 66 -29.84 6.92 21.99
N CYS A 67 -30.01 6.54 20.72
CA CYS A 67 -29.00 5.82 19.98
C CYS A 67 -27.67 6.58 19.88
N LYS A 68 -27.72 7.88 19.58
CA LYS A 68 -26.49 8.71 19.54
C LYS A 68 -25.74 8.73 20.86
N ARG A 69 -26.45 8.78 21.97
CA ARG A 69 -25.83 8.75 23.32
C ARG A 69 -25.29 7.39 23.73
N SER A 70 -25.81 6.30 23.16
CA SER A 70 -25.38 4.94 23.46
C SER A 70 -24.18 4.49 22.63
N ILE A 71 -23.80 5.23 21.59
CA ILE A 71 -22.66 4.88 20.74
C ILE A 71 -21.34 5.16 21.47
N GLY A 72 -20.59 4.12 21.72
CA GLY A 72 -19.21 4.18 22.19
C GLY A 72 -18.26 3.68 21.11
N CYS A 73 -17.05 4.16 21.12
CA CYS A 73 -15.98 3.66 20.24
C CYS A 73 -14.75 3.30 21.07
N THR A 74 -14.02 2.30 20.60
CA THR A 74 -12.72 1.94 21.15
C THR A 74 -11.87 1.30 20.06
N ASN A 75 -10.56 1.44 20.17
CA ASN A 75 -9.59 0.73 19.35
C ASN A 75 -8.88 -0.33 20.22
N PRO A 76 -9.28 -1.60 20.16
CA PRO A 76 -8.71 -2.65 21.03
C PRO A 76 -7.24 -2.95 20.72
N LYS A 77 -6.75 -2.55 19.55
CA LYS A 77 -5.35 -2.70 19.14
C LYS A 77 -4.73 -1.34 18.84
N PRO A 78 -3.43 -1.17 19.07
CA PRO A 78 -2.74 0.05 18.65
C PRO A 78 -2.75 0.19 17.14
N ALA A 79 -2.76 1.43 16.66
CA ALA A 79 -2.55 1.69 15.24
C ALA A 79 -1.10 1.33 14.87
N ILE A 80 -0.94 0.58 13.78
CA ILE A 80 0.35 0.16 13.24
C ILE A 80 0.43 0.53 11.77
N GLY A 81 1.62 0.79 11.28
CA GLY A 81 1.89 1.14 9.89
C GLY A 81 2.37 2.57 9.76
N GLY A 82 2.45 3.01 8.53
CA GLY A 82 3.12 4.26 8.21
C GLY A 82 4.64 4.15 8.27
N GLY A 83 5.33 5.16 7.80
CA GLY A 83 6.77 5.26 7.80
C GLY A 83 7.23 6.69 8.08
N GLY A 84 8.51 6.85 8.39
CA GLY A 84 9.15 8.15 8.42
C GLY A 84 9.37 8.71 7.01
N ILE A 85 9.92 9.90 6.94
CA ILE A 85 10.33 10.51 5.68
C ILE A 85 11.39 9.61 5.02
N GLU A 86 11.27 9.38 3.72
CA GLU A 86 12.27 8.65 2.95
C GLU A 86 13.61 9.38 2.95
N THR A 87 14.68 8.63 3.02
CA THR A 87 16.02 9.19 2.88
C THR A 87 16.28 9.61 1.42
N ILE A 88 17.21 10.55 1.21
CA ILE A 88 17.58 10.99 -0.15
C ILE A 88 18.06 9.82 -1.01
N GLN A 89 18.72 8.83 -0.40
CA GLN A 89 19.19 7.65 -1.12
C GLN A 89 18.04 6.73 -1.54
N GLU A 90 17.06 6.52 -0.66
CA GLU A 90 15.83 5.78 -0.98
C GLU A 90 15.06 6.50 -2.09
N LEU A 91 14.91 7.82 -2.00
CA LEU A 91 14.24 8.62 -3.00
C LEU A 91 14.91 8.50 -4.37
N LYS A 92 16.24 8.61 -4.45
CA LYS A 92 16.99 8.45 -5.69
C LYS A 92 16.81 7.06 -6.30
N ARG A 93 16.88 6.01 -5.49
CA ARG A 93 16.68 4.63 -5.92
C ARG A 93 15.27 4.41 -6.45
N ASN A 94 14.27 4.90 -5.73
CA ASN A 94 12.86 4.79 -6.12
C ASN A 94 12.55 5.59 -7.40
N ALA A 95 13.18 6.76 -7.58
CA ALA A 95 13.04 7.56 -8.80
C ALA A 95 13.58 6.84 -10.02
N ILE A 96 14.78 6.23 -9.94
CA ILE A 96 15.37 5.45 -11.03
C ILE A 96 14.50 4.23 -11.36
N ALA A 97 14.06 3.49 -10.35
CA ALA A 97 13.19 2.33 -10.54
C ALA A 97 11.85 2.71 -11.16
N THR A 98 11.27 3.83 -10.73
CA THR A 98 10.02 4.37 -11.27
C THR A 98 10.15 4.77 -12.73
N PHE A 99 11.26 5.39 -13.09
CA PHE A 99 11.54 5.78 -14.49
C PHE A 99 11.69 4.54 -15.38
N ALA A 100 12.43 3.54 -14.92
CA ALA A 100 12.63 2.29 -15.68
C ALA A 100 11.33 1.53 -15.93
N ALA A 101 10.39 1.54 -14.97
CA ALA A 101 9.10 0.85 -15.08
C ALA A 101 8.05 1.61 -15.92
N GLN A 102 8.35 2.79 -16.47
CA GLN A 102 7.47 3.58 -17.35
C GLN A 102 6.03 3.73 -16.87
N HIS A 103 5.80 3.86 -15.57
CA HIS A 103 4.48 3.97 -14.92
C HIS A 103 3.49 2.83 -15.21
N ARG A 104 3.98 1.65 -15.58
CA ARG A 104 3.16 0.45 -15.75
C ARG A 104 3.86 -0.76 -15.15
N THR A 105 3.08 -1.76 -14.77
CA THR A 105 3.58 -3.03 -14.26
C THR A 105 3.30 -4.12 -15.29
N VAL A 106 4.35 -4.70 -15.84
CA VAL A 106 4.27 -5.78 -16.84
C VAL A 106 4.95 -7.03 -16.31
N THR A 107 6.11 -6.86 -15.69
CA THR A 107 6.90 -7.96 -15.14
C THR A 107 6.66 -8.15 -13.64
N LYS A 108 6.97 -9.35 -13.13
CA LYS A 108 6.96 -9.61 -11.67
C LYS A 108 7.81 -8.59 -10.91
N GLN A 109 8.94 -8.20 -11.47
CA GLN A 109 9.84 -7.22 -10.86
C GLN A 109 9.22 -5.82 -10.78
N ASP A 110 8.47 -5.40 -11.81
CA ASP A 110 7.78 -4.11 -11.81
C ASP A 110 6.76 -4.03 -10.67
N TYR A 111 5.99 -5.11 -10.46
CA TYR A 111 5.04 -5.21 -9.34
C TYR A 111 5.74 -5.10 -7.99
N ILE A 112 6.86 -5.80 -7.81
CA ILE A 112 7.65 -5.74 -6.56
C ILE A 112 8.17 -4.32 -6.33
N VAL A 113 8.79 -3.71 -7.35
CA VAL A 113 9.32 -2.34 -7.27
C VAL A 113 8.22 -1.34 -6.95
N ARG A 114 7.07 -1.43 -7.63
CA ARG A 114 5.94 -0.54 -7.35
C ARG A 114 5.39 -0.74 -5.95
N THR A 115 5.21 -1.98 -5.51
CA THR A 115 4.75 -2.29 -4.16
C THR A 115 5.66 -1.67 -3.10
N LEU A 116 6.97 -1.79 -3.26
CA LEU A 116 7.95 -1.22 -2.32
C LEU A 116 8.09 0.31 -2.44
N SER A 117 7.67 0.89 -3.57
CA SER A 117 7.71 2.34 -3.81
C SER A 117 6.43 3.07 -3.36
N MET A 118 5.48 2.39 -2.72
CA MET A 118 4.33 3.05 -2.13
C MET A 118 4.79 4.04 -1.05
N ASP A 119 4.19 5.25 -1.06
CA ASP A 119 4.54 6.29 -0.10
C ASP A 119 4.32 5.78 1.35
N PRO A 120 5.32 5.86 2.22
CA PRO A 120 5.27 5.37 3.60
C PRO A 120 4.10 5.89 4.44
N LYS A 121 3.54 7.05 4.09
CA LYS A 121 2.37 7.60 4.80
C LYS A 121 1.09 6.77 4.61
N PHE A 122 0.98 5.99 3.54
CA PHE A 122 -0.14 5.07 3.29
C PHE A 122 0.09 3.67 3.85
N GLY A 123 1.28 3.40 4.34
CA GLY A 123 1.74 2.13 4.89
C GLY A 123 3.11 1.77 4.34
N ARG A 124 3.97 1.23 5.17
CA ARG A 124 5.31 0.80 4.75
C ARG A 124 5.34 -0.70 4.53
N ILE A 125 5.73 -1.09 3.33
CA ILE A 125 5.89 -2.49 2.96
C ILE A 125 7.37 -2.84 3.07
N ALA A 126 7.67 -3.90 3.83
CA ALA A 126 9.03 -4.36 4.07
C ALA A 126 9.52 -5.31 2.99
N LYS A 127 8.65 -6.26 2.63
CA LYS A 127 8.93 -7.31 1.65
C LYS A 127 7.71 -7.54 0.77
N ALA A 128 7.95 -7.83 -0.49
CA ALA A 128 6.92 -8.19 -1.45
C ALA A 128 7.41 -9.34 -2.33
N PHE A 129 6.52 -10.27 -2.62
CA PHE A 129 6.74 -11.37 -3.54
C PHE A 129 5.48 -11.61 -4.35
N ILE A 130 5.60 -11.82 -5.65
CA ILE A 130 4.46 -12.02 -6.54
C ILE A 130 4.58 -13.32 -7.32
N THR A 131 3.48 -14.05 -7.42
CA THR A 131 3.37 -15.27 -8.23
C THR A 131 2.01 -15.35 -8.88
N GLN A 132 1.90 -16.13 -9.94
CA GLN A 132 0.62 -16.47 -10.53
C GLN A 132 -0.15 -17.43 -9.63
N ASP A 133 -1.47 -17.41 -9.70
CA ASP A 133 -2.33 -18.23 -8.82
C ASP A 133 -2.14 -19.74 -9.06
N ASP A 134 -1.81 -20.13 -10.28
CA ASP A 134 -1.54 -21.52 -10.67
C ASP A 134 -0.19 -22.07 -10.19
N GLN A 135 0.75 -21.19 -9.83
CA GLN A 135 2.10 -21.58 -9.39
C GLN A 135 2.15 -21.98 -7.91
N LEU A 136 1.17 -21.58 -7.12
CA LEU A 136 1.00 -22.07 -5.76
C LEU A 136 0.20 -23.35 -5.78
N SER A 137 0.91 -24.39 -6.07
CA SER A 137 0.43 -25.76 -6.17
C SER A 137 -0.18 -26.33 -4.88
N PRO A 138 -0.82 -27.45 -4.99
CA PRO A 138 -1.97 -28.05 -4.33
C PRO A 138 -1.79 -28.43 -2.87
N LEU A 139 -0.81 -27.92 -2.17
CA LEU A 139 -0.65 -28.09 -0.72
C LEU A 139 -1.59 -27.19 0.11
N THR A 140 -2.37 -26.34 -0.54
CA THR A 140 -3.36 -25.53 0.14
C THR A 140 -4.67 -26.30 0.27
N THR A 141 -5.18 -26.29 1.44
CA THR A 141 -6.31 -26.95 2.07
C THR A 141 -7.67 -26.87 1.37
N GLU A 142 -7.75 -26.40 0.14
CA GLU A 142 -9.02 -26.30 -0.61
C GLU A 142 -8.95 -27.15 -1.89
N PRO A 143 -9.43 -28.41 -1.84
CA PRO A 143 -9.31 -29.35 -2.97
C PRO A 143 -10.14 -28.98 -4.22
N ASN A 144 -11.03 -27.98 -4.13
CA ASN A 144 -11.92 -27.60 -5.23
C ASN A 144 -11.64 -26.22 -5.83
N ARG A 145 -10.52 -25.58 -5.49
CA ARG A 145 -10.18 -24.29 -6.05
C ARG A 145 -9.58 -24.45 -7.45
N ILE A 146 -10.26 -23.88 -8.45
CA ILE A 146 -9.72 -23.78 -9.81
C ILE A 146 -8.74 -22.61 -9.84
N PRO A 147 -7.45 -22.81 -10.15
CA PRO A 147 -6.50 -21.73 -10.28
C PRO A 147 -6.92 -20.77 -11.39
N ASN A 148 -6.82 -19.47 -11.14
CA ASN A 148 -7.08 -18.46 -12.16
C ASN A 148 -5.74 -17.96 -12.72
N PRO A 149 -5.37 -18.29 -13.96
CA PRO A 149 -4.09 -17.90 -14.53
C PRO A 149 -3.95 -16.39 -14.73
N LEU A 150 -5.06 -15.64 -14.72
CA LEU A 150 -5.07 -14.17 -14.81
C LEU A 150 -4.96 -13.51 -13.43
N ALA A 151 -5.02 -14.27 -12.35
CA ALA A 151 -4.88 -13.75 -11.00
C ALA A 151 -3.42 -13.83 -10.56
N LEU A 152 -2.94 -12.71 -10.00
CA LEU A 152 -1.63 -12.58 -9.39
C LEU A 152 -1.78 -12.54 -7.87
N ASN A 153 -1.07 -13.40 -7.16
CA ASN A 153 -1.00 -13.37 -5.71
C ASN A 153 0.23 -12.57 -5.28
N LEU A 154 0.00 -11.43 -4.67
CA LEU A 154 1.02 -10.55 -4.11
C LEU A 154 1.12 -10.79 -2.60
N TYR A 155 2.20 -11.42 -2.17
CA TYR A 155 2.52 -11.66 -0.77
C TYR A 155 3.31 -10.49 -0.21
N THR A 156 2.85 -9.94 0.91
CA THR A 156 3.44 -8.75 1.51
C THR A 156 3.67 -8.91 2.99
N LEU A 157 4.73 -8.25 3.49
CA LEU A 157 5.03 -8.09 4.90
C LEU A 157 5.38 -6.63 5.19
N GLY A 158 5.03 -6.19 6.38
CA GLY A 158 5.42 -4.89 6.91
C GLY A 158 6.49 -4.99 7.99
N TYR A 159 6.84 -3.85 8.57
CA TYR A 159 7.63 -3.79 9.79
C TYR A 159 6.76 -3.33 10.96
N ASP A 160 6.99 -3.92 12.13
CA ASP A 160 6.48 -3.39 13.38
C ASP A 160 7.32 -2.19 13.88
N ASN A 161 6.95 -1.64 15.05
CA ASN A 161 7.69 -0.55 15.68
C ASN A 161 9.11 -0.92 16.10
N PHE A 162 9.40 -2.21 16.23
CA PHE A 162 10.71 -2.77 16.60
C PHE A 162 11.52 -3.23 15.39
N LYS A 163 11.01 -2.96 14.16
CA LYS A 163 11.59 -3.40 12.88
C LYS A 163 11.56 -4.91 12.64
N ASN A 164 10.75 -5.66 13.39
CA ASN A 164 10.49 -7.04 13.06
C ASN A 164 9.46 -7.13 11.91
N LEU A 165 9.55 -8.21 11.14
CA LEU A 165 8.55 -8.47 10.09
C LEU A 165 7.21 -8.80 10.72
N THR A 166 6.15 -8.22 10.18
CA THR A 166 4.76 -8.47 10.60
C THR A 166 3.83 -8.50 9.41
N THR A 167 2.67 -9.09 9.58
CA THR A 167 1.60 -9.04 8.58
C THR A 167 1.02 -7.64 8.47
N LEU A 168 0.54 -7.28 7.28
CA LEU A 168 -0.09 -5.99 7.05
C LEU A 168 -1.53 -5.97 7.58
N ASN A 169 -1.97 -4.81 8.07
CA ASN A 169 -3.37 -4.61 8.39
C ASN A 169 -4.20 -4.40 7.09
N GLU A 170 -5.52 -4.61 7.19
CA GLU A 170 -6.42 -4.49 6.04
C GLU A 170 -6.43 -3.08 5.42
N ALA A 171 -6.25 -2.04 6.21
CA ALA A 171 -6.19 -0.67 5.70
C ALA A 171 -4.99 -0.46 4.77
N ILE A 172 -3.83 -0.99 5.13
CA ILE A 172 -2.62 -0.92 4.28
C ILE A 172 -2.80 -1.74 3.01
N LYS A 173 -3.41 -2.93 3.10
CA LYS A 173 -3.72 -3.76 1.92
C LYS A 173 -4.68 -3.05 0.96
N THR A 174 -5.71 -2.39 1.48
CA THR A 174 -6.64 -1.59 0.69
C THR A 174 -5.94 -0.41 0.02
N ASN A 175 -5.09 0.31 0.74
CA ASN A 175 -4.29 1.40 0.17
C ASN A 175 -3.35 0.90 -0.93
N LEU A 176 -2.71 -0.25 -0.71
CA LEU A 176 -1.84 -0.89 -1.70
C LEU A 176 -2.61 -1.30 -2.95
N SER A 177 -3.80 -1.90 -2.79
CA SER A 177 -4.67 -2.26 -3.91
C SER A 177 -5.02 -1.03 -4.76
N THR A 178 -5.51 0.03 -4.11
CA THR A 178 -5.84 1.29 -4.78
C THR A 178 -4.63 1.94 -5.46
N TYR A 179 -3.45 1.83 -4.84
CA TYR A 179 -2.21 2.34 -5.42
C TYR A 179 -1.81 1.55 -6.66
N LEU A 180 -1.85 0.21 -6.62
CA LEU A 180 -1.46 -0.66 -7.73
C LEU A 180 -2.44 -0.61 -8.90
N GLU A 181 -3.72 -0.29 -8.67
CA GLU A 181 -4.73 -0.12 -9.74
C GLU A 181 -4.32 0.91 -10.81
N ARG A 182 -3.51 1.88 -10.44
CA ARG A 182 -3.01 2.91 -11.36
C ARG A 182 -1.93 2.42 -12.31
N TYR A 183 -1.29 1.30 -11.99
CA TYR A 183 -0.11 0.79 -12.69
C TYR A 183 -0.33 -0.58 -13.30
N ARG A 184 -1.27 -1.38 -12.79
CA ARG A 184 -1.55 -2.73 -13.28
C ARG A 184 -2.07 -2.73 -14.70
N MET A 185 -1.84 -3.81 -15.41
CA MET A 185 -2.50 -4.05 -16.69
C MET A 185 -4.00 -4.32 -16.46
N LEU A 186 -4.81 -3.97 -17.46
CA LEU A 186 -6.27 -4.11 -17.35
C LEU A 186 -6.73 -5.57 -17.13
N THR A 187 -5.95 -6.51 -17.63
CA THR A 187 -6.23 -7.95 -17.53
C THR A 187 -5.80 -8.59 -16.22
N ASP A 188 -4.94 -7.92 -15.45
CA ASP A 188 -4.36 -8.51 -14.25
C ASP A 188 -5.28 -8.30 -13.03
N ALA A 189 -5.65 -9.39 -12.37
CA ALA A 189 -6.31 -9.36 -11.07
C ALA A 189 -5.26 -9.59 -9.97
N ILE A 190 -5.16 -8.67 -9.01
CA ILE A 190 -4.16 -8.74 -7.94
C ILE A 190 -4.85 -9.10 -6.64
N ASN A 191 -4.44 -10.22 -6.04
CA ASN A 191 -4.85 -10.63 -4.70
C ASN A 191 -3.71 -10.35 -3.72
N ILE A 192 -3.93 -9.46 -2.76
CA ILE A 192 -2.95 -9.15 -1.73
C ILE A 192 -3.13 -10.11 -0.57
N LYS A 193 -2.07 -10.84 -0.26
CA LYS A 193 -2.04 -11.88 0.78
C LYS A 193 -0.91 -11.62 1.78
N ASP A 194 -1.07 -12.12 2.99
CA ASP A 194 0.00 -12.13 3.97
C ASP A 194 1.00 -13.23 3.66
N ALA A 195 2.29 -12.92 3.77
CA ALA A 195 3.35 -13.92 3.69
C ALA A 195 3.58 -14.59 5.04
N PHE A 196 4.13 -15.79 5.02
CA PHE A 196 4.53 -16.50 6.23
C PHE A 196 5.86 -15.97 6.78
N ILE A 197 5.94 -15.87 8.10
CA ILE A 197 7.15 -15.50 8.82
C ILE A 197 7.65 -16.74 9.53
N ILE A 198 8.87 -17.18 9.19
CA ILE A 198 9.54 -18.30 9.85
C ILE A 198 10.73 -17.73 10.60
N ASN A 199 10.72 -17.89 11.92
CA ASN A 199 11.83 -17.51 12.77
C ASN A 199 12.75 -18.72 12.94
N ILE A 200 14.02 -18.55 12.58
CA ILE A 200 15.04 -19.59 12.70
C ILE A 200 16.03 -19.17 13.76
N GLY A 201 16.17 -19.98 14.80
CA GLY A 201 17.22 -19.86 15.81
C GLY A 201 18.39 -20.75 15.40
N ILE A 202 19.61 -20.26 15.57
CA ILE A 202 20.86 -21.01 15.34
C ILE A 202 21.69 -20.92 16.61
N ASP A 203 21.92 -22.05 17.25
CA ASP A 203 22.88 -22.21 18.35
C ASP A 203 24.18 -22.75 17.77
N PHE A 204 25.31 -22.15 18.10
CA PHE A 204 26.61 -22.59 17.65
C PHE A 204 27.65 -22.55 18.79
N GLU A 205 28.53 -23.51 18.79
CA GLU A 205 29.67 -23.58 19.72
C GLU A 205 30.96 -23.48 18.90
N ILE A 206 31.88 -22.62 19.35
CA ILE A 206 33.21 -22.48 18.77
C ILE A 206 34.23 -23.07 19.72
N ILE A 207 34.90 -24.14 19.28
CA ILE A 207 36.03 -24.74 19.99
C ILE A 207 37.30 -24.22 19.35
N PRO A 208 38.05 -23.32 20.01
CA PRO A 208 39.34 -22.85 19.49
C PRO A 208 40.39 -23.98 19.54
N LEU A 209 41.22 -24.12 18.51
CA LEU A 209 42.34 -25.06 18.42
C LEU A 209 43.54 -24.54 19.19
#